data_45f57a5fca5f64aae1b51fba54e770dc
#
_entry.id   45f57a5fca5f64aae1b51fba54e770dc
#
_cell.length_a   1.000
_cell.length_b   1.000
_cell.length_c   1.000
_cell.angle_alpha   90.00
_cell.angle_beta   90.00
_cell.angle_gamma   90.00
#
_symmetry.space_group_name_H-M   'P 1'
#
loop_
_entity.id
_entity.type
_entity.pdbx_description
1 polymer ?
#
loop_
_entity_poly.entity_id
_entity_poly.type
_entity_poly.pdbx_seq_one_letter_code
_entity_poly.pdbx_strand_id
1 'polypeptide(L)'
;MNRREALGALLIAFAPSSVLAAMPSVSTLLGTGSKGYSDHEVNNPYGLVIGPDHMLYFCDLDNQRIRRLDLKTHLTATVAGNGQRAYSGDDGLATAAALNMPHEIQFDSAANLYIAERDNHVVRKVDARTGVISTFAGTGIAGFSGDGGRATQAQLRQPHSIAIDPRGKLLICDIGNHRIRQVDFSSGVIETYGGTGERQPTPDGAPVKNAPLNGPRTITLDHEGNLYLALREGNAIYRIVSKTGTIHHLAGTGEEGYSGDGGPARLAKLAGPKGLAYGDGRLFVADTENHVIRSIVLNTGIITTTLGTGRRGDGPEPDPLQCGLARPHGVFVDADGILYVADSEANRIRVVN
;
A
#
# COMPACT_ATOMS: atom_id res chain seq x y z
N MET A 1 18.61 82.80 -8.37
CA MET A 1 17.54 82.15 -7.59
C MET A 1 17.10 80.97 -8.38
N ASN A 2 17.54 79.75 -8.03
CA ASN A 2 17.14 78.53 -8.65
C ASN A 2 16.74 77.55 -7.52
N ARG A 3 15.43 77.31 -7.41
CA ARG A 3 14.86 76.22 -6.53
C ARG A 3 15.00 74.93 -7.26
N ARG A 4 15.75 73.97 -6.71
CA ARG A 4 15.66 72.56 -7.08
C ARG A 4 14.69 71.85 -6.13
N GLU A 5 13.58 71.40 -6.67
CA GLU A 5 12.65 70.49 -6.00
C GLU A 5 13.25 69.05 -5.97
N ALA A 6 13.44 68.53 -4.76
CA ALA A 6 13.83 67.14 -4.57
C ALA A 6 12.54 66.28 -4.53
N LEU A 7 12.31 65.46 -5.57
CA LEU A 7 11.33 64.37 -5.51
C LEU A 7 11.89 63.22 -4.67
N GLY A 8 11.35 63.01 -3.48
CA GLY A 8 11.59 61.82 -2.68
C GLY A 8 10.78 60.63 -3.21
N ALA A 9 11.44 59.64 -3.81
CA ALA A 9 10.82 58.39 -4.18
C ALA A 9 10.62 57.50 -2.92
N LEU A 10 9.38 57.26 -2.55
CA LEU A 10 9.00 56.35 -1.48
C LEU A 10 9.13 54.92 -2.03
N LEU A 11 10.19 54.19 -1.69
CA LEU A 11 10.31 52.75 -1.96
C LEU A 11 9.42 52.00 -0.96
N ILE A 12 8.25 51.54 -1.42
CA ILE A 12 7.46 50.59 -0.68
C ILE A 12 8.09 49.20 -0.90
N ALA A 13 8.81 48.72 0.10
CA ALA A 13 9.31 47.33 0.12
C ALA A 13 8.13 46.40 0.40
N PHE A 14 7.67 45.67 -0.61
CA PHE A 14 6.80 44.53 -0.42
C PHE A 14 7.63 43.41 0.22
N ALA A 15 7.39 43.15 1.50
CA ALA A 15 7.88 41.91 2.12
C ALA A 15 7.12 40.72 1.45
N PRO A 16 7.84 39.65 1.04
CA PRO A 16 7.16 38.49 0.54
C PRO A 16 6.32 37.88 1.68
N SER A 17 5.01 37.78 1.45
CA SER A 17 4.13 37.03 2.35
C SER A 17 4.61 35.59 2.37
N SER A 18 5.31 35.19 3.43
CA SER A 18 5.58 33.81 3.71
C SER A 18 4.22 33.13 3.96
N VAL A 19 3.71 32.41 2.98
CA VAL A 19 2.63 31.46 3.20
C VAL A 19 3.23 30.43 4.16
N LEU A 20 2.88 30.51 5.44
CA LEU A 20 3.18 29.46 6.40
C LEU A 20 2.48 28.20 5.85
N ALA A 21 3.26 27.21 5.40
CA ALA A 21 2.72 25.90 5.07
C ALA A 21 1.93 25.41 6.31
N ALA A 22 0.69 25.00 6.08
CA ALA A 22 -0.12 24.46 7.17
C ALA A 22 0.66 23.27 7.79
N MET A 23 0.68 23.21 9.13
CA MET A 23 1.28 22.06 9.82
C MET A 23 0.49 20.82 9.43
N PRO A 24 1.17 19.69 9.10
CA PRO A 24 0.48 18.46 8.78
C PRO A 24 -0.42 18.06 9.95
N SER A 25 -1.63 17.63 9.64
CA SER A 25 -2.61 17.19 10.63
C SER A 25 -3.15 15.80 10.31
N VAL A 26 -3.43 15.01 11.34
CA VAL A 26 -4.08 13.71 11.22
C VAL A 26 -5.52 13.80 11.73
N SER A 27 -6.42 13.10 11.03
CA SER A 27 -7.79 12.90 11.49
C SER A 27 -8.30 11.50 11.14
N THR A 28 -9.31 11.06 11.90
CA THR A 28 -10.05 9.83 11.57
C THR A 28 -11.04 10.11 10.45
N LEU A 29 -10.89 9.41 9.34
CA LEU A 29 -11.78 9.49 8.18
C LEU A 29 -12.96 8.51 8.32
N LEU A 30 -12.71 7.31 8.83
CA LEU A 30 -13.71 6.26 9.04
C LEU A 30 -13.28 5.36 10.21
N GLY A 31 -14.26 4.86 10.95
CA GLY A 31 -14.05 3.95 12.07
C GLY A 31 -14.22 4.63 13.42
N THR A 32 -14.75 3.90 14.38
CA THR A 32 -15.07 4.39 15.74
C THR A 32 -14.03 3.96 16.78
N GLY A 33 -13.07 3.11 16.40
CA GLY A 33 -12.16 2.42 17.32
C GLY A 33 -12.70 1.05 17.76
N SER A 34 -13.99 0.83 17.64
CA SER A 34 -14.61 -0.48 17.88
C SER A 34 -14.74 -1.24 16.54
N LYS A 35 -14.52 -2.54 16.58
CA LYS A 35 -14.78 -3.39 15.43
C LYS A 35 -16.28 -3.48 15.16
N GLY A 36 -16.68 -3.36 13.90
CA GLY A 36 -18.07 -3.42 13.51
C GLY A 36 -18.27 -3.38 12.00
N TYR A 37 -19.55 -3.38 11.58
CA TYR A 37 -19.97 -3.28 10.20
C TYR A 37 -21.19 -2.37 10.10
N SER A 38 -20.93 -1.10 9.88
CA SER A 38 -21.94 -0.05 9.61
C SER A 38 -21.34 1.03 8.70
N ASP A 39 -22.07 2.11 8.44
CA ASP A 39 -21.55 3.23 7.68
C ASP A 39 -20.37 3.95 8.38
N HIS A 40 -20.24 3.77 9.69
CA HIS A 40 -19.21 4.42 10.50
C HIS A 40 -18.22 3.44 11.16
N GLU A 41 -18.38 2.15 10.95
CA GLU A 41 -17.54 1.13 11.55
C GLU A 41 -16.82 0.30 10.49
N VAL A 42 -15.63 -0.16 10.87
CA VAL A 42 -14.79 -1.08 10.11
C VAL A 42 -14.22 -2.14 11.05
N ASN A 43 -13.73 -3.22 10.50
CA ASN A 43 -13.10 -4.28 11.28
C ASN A 43 -11.77 -4.66 10.65
N ASN A 44 -10.68 -4.18 11.25
CA ASN A 44 -9.32 -4.46 10.83
C ASN A 44 -9.07 -4.07 9.35
N PRO A 45 -9.19 -2.79 8.95
CA PRO A 45 -9.00 -2.36 7.57
C PRO A 45 -7.55 -2.58 7.10
N TYR A 46 -7.38 -2.94 5.80
CA TYR A 46 -6.09 -3.23 5.18
C TYR A 46 -5.87 -2.38 3.92
N GLY A 47 -5.59 -2.99 2.79
CA GLY A 47 -5.27 -2.29 1.54
C GLY A 47 -6.24 -1.18 1.18
N LEU A 48 -5.70 -0.03 0.76
CA LEU A 48 -6.42 1.20 0.43
C LEU A 48 -6.05 1.66 -0.97
N VAL A 49 -7.03 2.19 -1.73
CA VAL A 49 -6.78 2.83 -3.03
C VAL A 49 -7.90 3.81 -3.36
N ILE A 50 -7.58 4.92 -4.02
CA ILE A 50 -8.60 5.76 -4.65
C ILE A 50 -9.02 5.11 -5.97
N GLY A 51 -10.33 4.86 -6.11
CA GLY A 51 -10.91 4.28 -7.31
C GLY A 51 -11.11 5.28 -8.44
N PRO A 52 -11.49 4.79 -9.64
CA PRO A 52 -11.75 5.65 -10.81
C PRO A 52 -12.90 6.64 -10.61
N ASP A 53 -13.77 6.40 -9.64
CA ASP A 53 -14.88 7.26 -9.21
C ASP A 53 -14.48 8.27 -8.13
N HIS A 54 -13.19 8.39 -7.82
CA HIS A 54 -12.63 9.25 -6.77
C HIS A 54 -13.10 8.92 -5.34
N MET A 55 -13.62 7.71 -5.11
CA MET A 55 -13.92 7.21 -3.77
C MET A 55 -12.73 6.42 -3.21
N LEU A 56 -12.62 6.37 -1.89
CA LEU A 56 -11.62 5.55 -1.22
C LEU A 56 -12.14 4.11 -1.07
N TYR A 57 -11.49 3.17 -1.76
CA TYR A 57 -11.75 1.74 -1.63
C TYR A 57 -10.84 1.13 -0.58
N PHE A 58 -11.35 0.17 0.19
CA PHE A 58 -10.56 -0.49 1.22
C PHE A 58 -10.99 -1.93 1.47
N CYS A 59 -10.04 -2.73 1.90
CA CYS A 59 -10.28 -4.08 2.39
C CYS A 59 -10.78 -3.99 3.84
N ASP A 60 -12.04 -4.27 4.09
CA ASP A 60 -12.62 -4.43 5.42
C ASP A 60 -12.42 -5.89 5.85
N LEU A 61 -11.17 -6.20 6.25
CA LEU A 61 -10.58 -7.53 6.26
C LEU A 61 -11.40 -8.55 7.04
N ASP A 62 -11.66 -8.28 8.32
CA ASP A 62 -12.35 -9.23 9.21
C ASP A 62 -13.87 -9.24 8.96
N ASN A 63 -14.41 -8.26 8.24
CA ASN A 63 -15.76 -8.27 7.69
C ASN A 63 -15.86 -9.01 6.34
N GLN A 64 -14.75 -9.53 5.81
CA GLN A 64 -14.69 -10.28 4.53
C GLN A 64 -15.32 -9.51 3.37
N ARG A 65 -15.00 -8.20 3.26
CA ARG A 65 -15.59 -7.30 2.26
C ARG A 65 -14.55 -6.36 1.67
N ILE A 66 -14.83 -5.94 0.43
CA ILE A 66 -14.28 -4.72 -0.13
C ILE A 66 -15.38 -3.67 -0.03
N ARG A 67 -15.04 -2.53 0.58
CA ARG A 67 -15.95 -1.40 0.71
C ARG A 67 -15.35 -0.17 0.04
N ARG A 68 -16.18 0.80 -0.28
CA ARG A 68 -15.78 2.13 -0.71
C ARG A 68 -16.41 3.18 0.20
N LEU A 69 -15.70 4.28 0.39
CA LEU A 69 -16.11 5.46 1.14
C LEU A 69 -16.17 6.67 0.19
N ASP A 70 -17.30 7.32 0.13
CA ASP A 70 -17.42 8.63 -0.52
C ASP A 70 -16.78 9.69 0.40
N LEU A 71 -15.70 10.30 -0.08
CA LEU A 71 -14.93 11.29 0.69
C LEU A 71 -15.67 12.60 0.95
N LYS A 72 -16.80 12.86 0.26
CA LYS A 72 -17.62 14.07 0.43
C LYS A 72 -18.78 13.84 1.39
N THR A 73 -19.46 12.70 1.26
CA THR A 73 -20.66 12.40 2.04
C THR A 73 -20.39 11.55 3.27
N HIS A 74 -19.20 10.93 3.34
CA HIS A 74 -18.78 9.95 4.35
C HIS A 74 -19.67 8.69 4.41
N LEU A 75 -20.41 8.42 3.32
CA LEU A 75 -21.20 7.19 3.20
C LEU A 75 -20.35 6.06 2.65
N THR A 76 -20.59 4.86 3.17
CA THR A 76 -19.90 3.65 2.72
C THR A 76 -20.82 2.73 1.93
N ALA A 77 -20.23 1.93 1.04
CA ALA A 77 -20.96 0.88 0.31
C ALA A 77 -20.07 -0.35 0.14
N THR A 78 -20.70 -1.53 0.20
CA THR A 78 -20.03 -2.81 -0.15
C THR A 78 -19.91 -2.94 -1.66
N VAL A 79 -18.70 -3.27 -2.13
CA VAL A 79 -18.37 -3.49 -3.54
C VAL A 79 -18.22 -4.97 -3.86
N ALA A 80 -17.63 -5.73 -2.96
CA ALA A 80 -17.49 -7.20 -3.06
C ALA A 80 -17.50 -7.82 -1.66
N GLY A 81 -17.92 -9.08 -1.60
CA GLY A 81 -17.99 -9.84 -0.35
C GLY A 81 -19.34 -9.76 0.34
N ASN A 82 -19.86 -10.92 0.77
CA ASN A 82 -21.12 -11.04 1.50
C ASN A 82 -20.94 -11.15 3.02
N GLY A 83 -19.69 -11.12 3.50
CA GLY A 83 -19.32 -11.25 4.91
C GLY A 83 -19.04 -12.68 5.36
N GLN A 84 -19.25 -13.68 4.52
CA GLN A 84 -18.87 -15.06 4.82
C GLN A 84 -17.40 -15.30 4.48
N ARG A 85 -16.70 -15.98 5.37
CA ARG A 85 -15.31 -16.42 5.14
C ARG A 85 -15.30 -17.71 4.36
N ALA A 86 -15.21 -17.63 3.02
CA ALA A 86 -15.19 -18.79 2.12
C ALA A 86 -14.61 -18.39 0.74
N TYR A 87 -14.50 -19.37 -0.15
CA TYR A 87 -14.17 -19.19 -1.57
C TYR A 87 -15.36 -19.64 -2.41
N SER A 88 -16.15 -18.67 -2.89
CA SER A 88 -17.33 -18.96 -3.71
C SER A 88 -17.78 -17.71 -4.50
N GLY A 89 -18.74 -17.92 -5.39
CA GLY A 89 -19.45 -16.84 -6.08
C GLY A 89 -18.81 -16.38 -7.39
N ASP A 90 -17.85 -17.11 -7.96
CA ASP A 90 -17.39 -16.87 -9.33
C ASP A 90 -18.55 -16.89 -10.32
N ASP A 91 -18.46 -16.05 -11.35
CA ASP A 91 -19.47 -15.82 -12.39
C ASP A 91 -20.80 -15.21 -11.89
N GLY A 92 -20.86 -14.82 -10.60
CA GLY A 92 -21.97 -14.09 -9.98
C GLY A 92 -21.61 -12.66 -9.62
N LEU A 93 -22.58 -11.94 -9.01
CA LEU A 93 -22.34 -10.57 -8.51
C LEU A 93 -21.30 -10.59 -7.37
N ALA A 94 -20.33 -9.67 -7.43
CA ALA A 94 -19.26 -9.57 -6.44
C ALA A 94 -19.77 -9.37 -5.00
N THR A 95 -20.88 -8.65 -4.83
CA THR A 95 -21.52 -8.44 -3.51
C THR A 95 -22.18 -9.69 -2.93
N ALA A 96 -22.43 -10.71 -3.74
CA ALA A 96 -22.97 -12.01 -3.31
C ALA A 96 -21.88 -13.07 -3.08
N ALA A 97 -20.65 -12.80 -3.54
CA ALA A 97 -19.51 -13.71 -3.39
C ALA A 97 -19.03 -13.78 -1.94
N ALA A 98 -18.52 -14.92 -1.51
CA ALA A 98 -17.77 -15.02 -0.26
C ALA A 98 -16.28 -14.77 -0.54
N LEU A 99 -15.64 -13.97 0.31
CA LEU A 99 -14.21 -13.68 0.29
C LEU A 99 -13.54 -14.29 1.54
N ASN A 100 -12.21 -14.42 1.48
CA ASN A 100 -11.46 -14.91 2.64
C ASN A 100 -10.15 -14.13 2.81
N MET A 101 -10.14 -13.26 3.81
CA MET A 101 -9.02 -12.39 4.15
C MET A 101 -8.55 -11.55 2.94
N PRO A 102 -9.40 -10.67 2.39
CA PRO A 102 -9.00 -9.76 1.31
C PRO A 102 -7.97 -8.74 1.82
N HIS A 103 -6.73 -8.80 1.29
CA HIS A 103 -5.60 -8.04 1.83
C HIS A 103 -5.25 -6.78 1.05
N GLU A 104 -5.36 -6.83 -0.28
CA GLU A 104 -4.97 -5.74 -1.15
C GLU A 104 -5.90 -5.66 -2.35
N ILE A 105 -6.07 -4.46 -2.88
CA ILE A 105 -6.91 -4.18 -4.03
C ILE A 105 -6.20 -3.24 -5.00
N GLN A 106 -6.45 -3.41 -6.31
CA GLN A 106 -5.95 -2.54 -7.36
C GLN A 106 -6.97 -2.42 -8.50
N PHE A 107 -6.97 -1.28 -9.19
CA PHE A 107 -7.76 -1.06 -10.39
C PHE A 107 -6.89 -1.09 -11.64
N ASP A 108 -7.36 -1.73 -12.71
CA ASP A 108 -6.77 -1.56 -14.04
C ASP A 108 -7.31 -0.29 -14.74
N SER A 109 -6.75 0.01 -15.90
CA SER A 109 -7.17 1.16 -16.72
C SER A 109 -8.60 1.07 -17.26
N ALA A 110 -9.20 -0.12 -17.24
CA ALA A 110 -10.60 -0.36 -17.60
C ALA A 110 -11.53 -0.31 -16.37
N ALA A 111 -11.01 0.13 -15.21
CA ALA A 111 -11.71 0.21 -13.93
C ALA A 111 -12.13 -1.16 -13.34
N ASN A 112 -11.60 -2.28 -13.82
CA ASN A 112 -11.81 -3.55 -13.15
C ASN A 112 -11.04 -3.58 -11.84
N LEU A 113 -11.67 -4.12 -10.80
CA LEU A 113 -11.07 -4.26 -9.47
C LEU A 113 -10.45 -5.64 -9.30
N TYR A 114 -9.18 -5.68 -8.88
CA TYR A 114 -8.47 -6.91 -8.52
C TYR A 114 -8.33 -6.98 -7.00
N ILE A 115 -8.52 -8.18 -6.44
CA ILE A 115 -8.54 -8.44 -4.99
C ILE A 115 -7.61 -9.60 -4.68
N ALA A 116 -6.58 -9.36 -3.87
CA ALA A 116 -5.74 -10.44 -3.33
C ALA A 116 -6.43 -11.08 -2.12
N GLU A 117 -6.82 -12.32 -2.25
CA GLU A 117 -7.45 -13.10 -1.17
C GLU A 117 -6.42 -14.07 -0.57
N ARG A 118 -5.90 -13.70 0.61
CA ARG A 118 -4.79 -14.43 1.25
C ARG A 118 -5.11 -15.90 1.49
N ASP A 119 -6.22 -16.17 2.17
CA ASP A 119 -6.51 -17.52 2.66
C ASP A 119 -7.28 -18.38 1.63
N ASN A 120 -7.76 -17.76 0.55
CA ASN A 120 -8.24 -18.48 -0.63
C ASN A 120 -7.12 -18.76 -1.65
N HIS A 121 -5.90 -18.22 -1.45
CA HIS A 121 -4.77 -18.44 -2.33
C HIS A 121 -5.02 -18.04 -3.78
N VAL A 122 -5.80 -16.97 -3.99
CA VAL A 122 -6.21 -16.48 -5.30
C VAL A 122 -6.12 -14.96 -5.40
N VAL A 123 -6.12 -14.48 -6.63
CA VAL A 123 -6.51 -13.11 -6.96
C VAL A 123 -7.83 -13.17 -7.70
N ARG A 124 -8.83 -12.40 -7.23
CA ARG A 124 -10.13 -12.27 -7.90
C ARG A 124 -10.18 -10.98 -8.70
N LYS A 125 -11.03 -10.97 -9.73
CA LYS A 125 -11.34 -9.80 -10.55
C LYS A 125 -12.84 -9.52 -10.49
N VAL A 126 -13.20 -8.25 -10.28
CA VAL A 126 -14.57 -7.74 -10.47
C VAL A 126 -14.59 -6.93 -11.75
N ASP A 127 -15.41 -7.32 -12.70
CA ASP A 127 -15.60 -6.60 -13.95
C ASP A 127 -16.38 -5.29 -13.69
N ALA A 128 -15.80 -4.16 -14.10
CA ALA A 128 -16.34 -2.83 -13.83
C ALA A 128 -17.73 -2.59 -14.43
N ARG A 129 -18.02 -3.22 -15.57
CA ARG A 129 -19.27 -2.99 -16.33
C ARG A 129 -20.42 -3.85 -15.83
N THR A 130 -20.11 -5.09 -15.40
CA THR A 130 -21.14 -6.08 -15.03
C THR A 130 -21.27 -6.29 -13.52
N GLY A 131 -20.22 -5.92 -12.74
CA GLY A 131 -20.13 -6.24 -11.31
C GLY A 131 -19.92 -7.72 -11.01
N VAL A 132 -19.64 -8.52 -12.05
CA VAL A 132 -19.41 -9.97 -11.91
C VAL A 132 -17.98 -10.21 -11.41
N ILE A 133 -17.84 -11.10 -10.41
CA ILE A 133 -16.54 -11.53 -9.88
C ILE A 133 -16.13 -12.85 -10.53
N SER A 134 -14.84 -13.01 -10.74
CA SER A 134 -14.24 -14.25 -11.24
C SER A 134 -12.82 -14.43 -10.68
N THR A 135 -12.33 -15.65 -10.66
CA THR A 135 -10.93 -15.93 -10.31
C THR A 135 -10.03 -15.51 -11.47
N PHE A 136 -9.05 -14.64 -11.17
CA PHE A 136 -8.06 -14.15 -12.14
C PHE A 136 -6.75 -14.94 -12.10
N ALA A 137 -6.28 -15.30 -10.89
CA ALA A 137 -5.09 -16.13 -10.70
C ALA A 137 -5.22 -16.99 -9.45
N GLY A 138 -4.63 -18.18 -9.48
CA GLY A 138 -4.70 -19.15 -8.39
C GLY A 138 -5.79 -20.20 -8.59
N THR A 139 -5.58 -21.39 -8.01
CA THR A 139 -6.54 -22.51 -8.03
C THR A 139 -7.36 -22.64 -6.75
N GLY A 140 -7.10 -21.80 -5.73
CA GLY A 140 -7.66 -22.00 -4.39
C GLY A 140 -6.89 -23.01 -3.54
N ILE A 141 -5.89 -23.67 -4.09
CA ILE A 141 -5.05 -24.65 -3.39
C ILE A 141 -3.66 -24.02 -3.13
N ALA A 142 -3.25 -24.01 -1.86
CA ALA A 142 -1.94 -23.50 -1.48
C ALA A 142 -0.81 -24.29 -2.13
N GLY A 143 0.12 -23.60 -2.81
CA GLY A 143 1.27 -24.24 -3.45
C GLY A 143 2.04 -23.30 -4.35
N PHE A 144 3.00 -23.85 -5.09
CA PHE A 144 3.77 -23.14 -6.11
C PHE A 144 3.84 -23.99 -7.38
N SER A 145 3.16 -23.52 -8.42
CA SER A 145 3.16 -24.16 -9.74
C SER A 145 2.68 -23.20 -10.83
N GLY A 146 2.71 -23.65 -12.07
CA GLY A 146 1.99 -23.04 -13.20
C GLY A 146 2.75 -21.98 -13.96
N ASP A 147 4.04 -21.75 -13.72
CA ASP A 147 4.85 -20.82 -14.54
C ASP A 147 4.81 -21.22 -16.02
N GLY A 148 4.61 -20.25 -16.89
CA GLY A 148 4.43 -20.44 -18.33
C GLY A 148 3.03 -20.89 -18.76
N GLY A 149 2.12 -21.14 -17.81
CA GLY A 149 0.75 -21.56 -18.07
C GLY A 149 -0.29 -20.48 -17.70
N ARG A 150 -1.57 -20.87 -17.78
CA ARG A 150 -2.68 -20.00 -17.40
C ARG A 150 -2.67 -19.67 -15.92
N ALA A 151 -2.82 -18.40 -15.54
CA ALA A 151 -2.81 -17.96 -14.16
C ALA A 151 -3.92 -18.61 -13.30
N THR A 152 -5.08 -18.92 -13.88
CA THR A 152 -6.18 -19.62 -13.20
C THR A 152 -5.88 -21.09 -12.89
N GLN A 153 -4.81 -21.65 -13.45
CA GLN A 153 -4.36 -23.04 -13.22
C GLN A 153 -3.10 -23.11 -12.36
N ALA A 154 -2.53 -21.96 -11.98
CA ALA A 154 -1.36 -21.87 -11.14
C ALA A 154 -1.72 -21.97 -9.65
N GLN A 155 -0.82 -22.49 -8.85
CA GLN A 155 -0.94 -22.43 -7.40
C GLN A 155 -0.22 -21.19 -6.86
N LEU A 156 -0.89 -20.48 -5.96
CA LEU A 156 -0.36 -19.41 -5.12
C LEU A 156 -0.37 -19.83 -3.65
N ARG A 157 0.38 -19.15 -2.82
CA ARG A 157 0.37 -19.40 -1.39
C ARG A 157 0.34 -18.09 -0.62
N GLN A 158 -0.85 -17.75 -0.11
CA GLN A 158 -1.09 -16.54 0.65
C GLN A 158 -0.67 -15.25 -0.11
N PRO A 159 -1.26 -14.95 -1.28
CA PRO A 159 -1.00 -13.67 -1.96
C PRO A 159 -1.45 -12.53 -1.06
N HIS A 160 -0.56 -11.55 -0.81
CA HIS A 160 -0.85 -10.45 0.10
C HIS A 160 -1.05 -9.13 -0.61
N SER A 161 -0.17 -8.78 -1.53
CA SER A 161 -0.20 -7.50 -2.22
C SER A 161 -0.14 -7.71 -3.73
N ILE A 162 -0.78 -6.81 -4.44
CA ILE A 162 -0.83 -6.76 -5.90
C ILE A 162 -0.54 -5.35 -6.38
N ALA A 163 0.12 -5.25 -7.53
CA ALA A 163 0.33 -3.97 -8.21
C ALA A 163 0.27 -4.19 -9.73
N ILE A 164 -0.17 -3.17 -10.46
CA ILE A 164 -0.23 -3.23 -11.93
C ILE A 164 0.92 -2.42 -12.48
N ASP A 165 1.78 -3.06 -13.28
CA ASP A 165 2.89 -2.38 -13.91
C ASP A 165 2.45 -1.60 -15.17
N PRO A 166 3.20 -0.56 -15.59
CA PRO A 166 2.84 0.23 -16.77
C PRO A 166 2.81 -0.57 -18.09
N ARG A 167 3.33 -1.80 -18.09
CA ARG A 167 3.37 -2.70 -19.27
C ARG A 167 2.15 -3.63 -19.33
N GLY A 168 1.17 -3.46 -18.43
CA GLY A 168 -0.06 -4.27 -18.42
C GLY A 168 0.15 -5.65 -17.81
N LYS A 169 0.90 -5.73 -16.72
CA LYS A 169 1.07 -6.95 -15.93
C LYS A 169 0.61 -6.75 -14.50
N LEU A 170 -0.08 -7.73 -13.95
CA LEU A 170 -0.37 -7.80 -12.53
C LEU A 170 0.78 -8.49 -11.81
N LEU A 171 1.45 -7.79 -10.90
CA LEU A 171 2.45 -8.32 -9.98
C LEU A 171 1.75 -8.80 -8.72
N ILE A 172 2.16 -9.94 -8.16
CA ILE A 172 1.54 -10.58 -7.00
C ILE A 172 2.64 -10.95 -5.99
N CYS A 173 2.57 -10.41 -4.78
CA CYS A 173 3.38 -10.88 -3.65
C CYS A 173 2.87 -12.24 -3.18
N ASP A 174 3.45 -13.31 -3.66
CA ASP A 174 3.17 -14.70 -3.30
C ASP A 174 4.02 -15.06 -2.06
N ILE A 175 3.66 -14.46 -0.91
CA ILE A 175 4.51 -14.40 0.29
C ILE A 175 4.86 -15.78 0.83
N GLY A 176 3.88 -16.71 0.85
CA GLY A 176 4.12 -18.07 1.35
C GLY A 176 5.06 -18.89 0.47
N ASN A 177 5.29 -18.46 -0.77
CA ASN A 177 6.24 -19.04 -1.71
C ASN A 177 7.54 -18.23 -1.82
N HIS A 178 7.70 -17.14 -1.07
CA HIS A 178 8.87 -16.26 -1.11
C HIS A 178 9.21 -15.77 -2.51
N ARG A 179 8.16 -15.37 -3.30
CA ARG A 179 8.27 -14.95 -4.71
C ARG A 179 7.36 -13.78 -5.01
N ILE A 180 7.72 -13.05 -6.04
CA ILE A 180 6.81 -12.18 -6.77
C ILE A 180 6.43 -12.90 -8.05
N ARG A 181 5.12 -13.07 -8.30
CA ARG A 181 4.60 -13.62 -9.54
C ARG A 181 4.10 -12.47 -10.41
N GLN A 182 4.07 -12.67 -11.72
CA GLN A 182 3.46 -11.73 -12.67
C GLN A 182 2.46 -12.45 -13.56
N VAL A 183 1.33 -11.79 -13.86
CA VAL A 183 0.34 -12.24 -14.82
C VAL A 183 0.23 -11.21 -15.93
N ASP A 184 0.42 -11.63 -17.16
CA ASP A 184 0.25 -10.79 -18.34
C ASP A 184 -1.25 -10.71 -18.69
N PHE A 185 -1.81 -9.49 -18.75
CA PHE A 185 -3.24 -9.29 -19.01
C PHE A 185 -3.68 -9.75 -20.40
N SER A 186 -2.80 -9.69 -21.38
CA SER A 186 -3.13 -10.01 -22.78
C SER A 186 -3.18 -11.52 -23.03
N SER A 187 -2.28 -12.28 -22.41
CA SER A 187 -2.16 -13.72 -22.61
C SER A 187 -2.79 -14.55 -21.47
N GLY A 188 -2.96 -13.95 -20.30
CA GLY A 188 -3.37 -14.66 -19.07
C GLY A 188 -2.29 -15.61 -18.51
N VAL A 189 -1.06 -15.52 -19.01
CA VAL A 189 0.07 -16.37 -18.58
C VAL A 189 0.67 -15.81 -17.30
N ILE A 190 0.95 -16.71 -16.34
CA ILE A 190 1.66 -16.40 -15.10
C ILE A 190 3.11 -16.87 -15.18
N GLU A 191 4.00 -16.09 -14.59
CA GLU A 191 5.42 -16.41 -14.43
C GLU A 191 5.96 -15.92 -13.10
N THR A 192 7.09 -16.46 -12.67
CA THR A 192 7.87 -15.89 -11.58
C THR A 192 8.61 -14.63 -12.07
N TYR A 193 8.27 -13.47 -11.49
CA TYR A 193 8.97 -12.21 -11.70
C TYR A 193 10.29 -12.16 -10.94
N GLY A 194 10.31 -12.61 -9.68
CA GLY A 194 11.48 -12.61 -8.81
C GLY A 194 11.32 -13.49 -7.58
N GLY A 195 12.45 -13.79 -6.96
CA GLY A 195 12.50 -14.69 -5.79
C GLY A 195 12.84 -16.12 -6.13
N THR A 196 13.75 -16.73 -5.34
CA THR A 196 14.14 -18.14 -5.48
C THR A 196 13.24 -19.11 -4.70
N GLY A 197 12.42 -18.56 -3.78
CA GLY A 197 11.63 -19.35 -2.83
C GLY A 197 12.38 -19.68 -1.53
N GLU A 198 13.64 -19.28 -1.42
CA GLU A 198 14.45 -19.49 -0.23
C GLU A 198 14.28 -18.35 0.78
N ARG A 199 14.46 -18.66 2.08
CA ARG A 199 14.40 -17.69 3.20
C ARG A 199 15.81 -17.26 3.59
N GLN A 200 16.54 -16.70 2.64
CA GLN A 200 17.91 -16.22 2.85
C GLN A 200 17.92 -14.68 2.78
N PRO A 201 18.96 -14.00 3.32
CA PRO A 201 19.16 -12.58 3.11
C PRO A 201 19.20 -12.23 1.62
N THR A 202 18.52 -11.16 1.24
CA THR A 202 18.47 -10.68 -0.15
C THR A 202 19.76 -9.94 -0.48
N PRO A 203 20.57 -10.38 -1.46
CA PRO A 203 21.80 -9.70 -1.83
C PRO A 203 21.53 -8.38 -2.56
N ASP A 204 22.30 -7.34 -2.22
CA ASP A 204 22.24 -6.02 -2.89
C ASP A 204 22.84 -6.10 -4.31
N GLY A 205 22.15 -5.55 -5.32
CA GLY A 205 22.62 -5.50 -6.70
C GLY A 205 22.40 -6.79 -7.53
N ALA A 206 21.83 -7.83 -6.95
CA ALA A 206 21.57 -9.08 -7.68
C ALA A 206 20.42 -8.96 -8.68
N PRO A 207 20.38 -9.80 -9.74
CA PRO A 207 19.15 -9.98 -10.53
C PRO A 207 18.02 -10.52 -9.64
N VAL A 208 16.85 -9.88 -9.68
CA VAL A 208 15.73 -10.24 -8.78
C VAL A 208 15.26 -11.69 -8.96
N LYS A 209 15.38 -12.26 -10.15
CA LYS A 209 15.04 -13.66 -10.43
C LYS A 209 15.90 -14.65 -9.62
N ASN A 210 17.12 -14.25 -9.28
CA ASN A 210 18.12 -15.09 -8.60
C ASN A 210 18.29 -14.69 -7.13
N ALA A 211 17.53 -13.71 -6.65
CA ALA A 211 17.59 -13.24 -5.27
C ALA A 211 16.57 -13.95 -4.40
N PRO A 212 16.92 -14.50 -3.24
CA PRO A 212 15.95 -14.92 -2.24
C PRO A 212 15.18 -13.70 -1.73
N LEU A 213 13.87 -13.85 -1.49
CA LEU A 213 12.99 -12.80 -0.97
C LEU A 213 12.35 -13.29 0.34
N ASN A 214 12.84 -12.79 1.48
CA ASN A 214 12.35 -13.26 2.77
C ASN A 214 11.05 -12.56 3.18
N GLY A 215 9.92 -13.14 2.78
CA GLY A 215 8.58 -12.63 3.06
C GLY A 215 8.20 -11.39 2.24
N PRO A 216 8.11 -11.48 0.90
CA PRO A 216 7.67 -10.38 0.04
C PRO A 216 6.21 -10.01 0.38
N ARG A 217 6.03 -8.94 1.15
CA ARG A 217 4.75 -8.60 1.78
C ARG A 217 3.93 -7.62 0.99
N THR A 218 4.56 -6.55 0.50
CA THR A 218 3.88 -5.50 -0.25
C THR A 218 4.79 -4.91 -1.31
N ILE A 219 4.19 -4.47 -2.40
CA ILE A 219 4.84 -3.82 -3.52
C ILE A 219 4.10 -2.55 -3.92
N THR A 220 4.86 -1.54 -4.33
CA THR A 220 4.36 -0.35 -5.02
C THR A 220 5.32 0.06 -6.12
N LEU A 221 4.88 0.88 -7.06
CA LEU A 221 5.70 1.33 -8.19
C LEU A 221 5.85 2.85 -8.19
N ASP A 222 7.00 3.33 -8.70
CA ASP A 222 7.13 4.72 -9.10
C ASP A 222 6.68 4.96 -10.55
N HIS A 223 6.71 6.22 -10.98
CA HIS A 223 6.33 6.61 -12.36
C HIS A 223 7.26 6.06 -13.44
N GLU A 224 8.49 5.65 -13.08
CA GLU A 224 9.43 5.00 -14.00
C GLU A 224 9.21 3.49 -14.09
N GLY A 225 8.29 2.94 -13.29
CA GLY A 225 7.98 1.52 -13.18
C GLY A 225 9.00 0.74 -12.35
N ASN A 226 9.85 1.41 -11.54
CA ASN A 226 10.65 0.72 -10.55
C ASN A 226 9.73 0.20 -9.44
N LEU A 227 10.01 -1.00 -8.95
CA LEU A 227 9.23 -1.65 -7.92
C LEU A 227 9.89 -1.45 -6.55
N TYR A 228 9.12 -1.01 -5.58
CA TYR A 228 9.52 -0.99 -4.17
C TYR A 228 8.87 -2.17 -3.46
N LEU A 229 9.67 -2.91 -2.71
CA LEU A 229 9.30 -4.18 -2.09
C LEU A 229 9.61 -4.15 -0.60
N ALA A 230 8.63 -4.40 0.25
CA ALA A 230 8.86 -4.68 1.66
C ALA A 230 9.01 -6.19 1.87
N LEU A 231 10.10 -6.58 2.51
CA LEU A 231 10.34 -7.93 3.02
C LEU A 231 10.00 -7.94 4.52
N ARG A 232 8.81 -8.46 4.86
CA ARG A 232 8.30 -8.44 6.24
C ARG A 232 9.23 -9.16 7.21
N GLU A 233 9.59 -10.40 6.90
CA GLU A 233 10.48 -11.23 7.72
C GLU A 233 11.95 -10.80 7.60
N GLY A 234 12.26 -10.02 6.56
CA GLY A 234 13.59 -9.43 6.35
C GLY A 234 13.77 -8.07 7.03
N ASN A 235 12.73 -7.48 7.62
CA ASN A 235 12.76 -6.12 8.22
C ASN A 235 13.46 -5.09 7.33
N ALA A 236 13.20 -5.14 6.01
CA ALA A 236 13.92 -4.34 5.03
C ALA A 236 13.04 -3.97 3.83
N ILE A 237 13.42 -2.88 3.17
CA ILE A 237 12.80 -2.39 1.95
C ILE A 237 13.85 -2.44 0.84
N TYR A 238 13.44 -2.87 -0.34
CA TYR A 238 14.26 -2.94 -1.54
C TYR A 238 13.63 -2.18 -2.70
N ARG A 239 14.45 -1.72 -3.63
CA ARG A 239 14.05 -1.20 -4.93
C ARG A 239 14.48 -2.17 -6.01
N ILE A 240 13.58 -2.56 -6.91
CA ILE A 240 13.90 -3.32 -8.12
C ILE A 240 13.85 -2.36 -9.30
N VAL A 241 14.99 -2.20 -9.98
CA VAL A 241 15.11 -1.29 -11.13
C VAL A 241 14.47 -1.95 -12.36
N SER A 242 13.41 -1.35 -12.90
CA SER A 242 12.62 -1.95 -13.98
C SER A 242 13.41 -2.22 -15.26
N LYS A 243 14.40 -1.36 -15.57
CA LYS A 243 15.24 -1.46 -16.77
C LYS A 243 16.24 -2.62 -16.73
N THR A 244 16.78 -2.93 -15.55
CA THR A 244 17.85 -3.93 -15.38
C THR A 244 17.36 -5.22 -14.70
N GLY A 245 16.23 -5.16 -13.99
CA GLY A 245 15.75 -6.27 -13.15
C GLY A 245 16.63 -6.54 -11.92
N THR A 246 17.48 -5.59 -11.53
CA THR A 246 18.34 -5.72 -10.34
C THR A 246 17.64 -5.20 -9.10
N ILE A 247 17.82 -5.90 -7.98
CA ILE A 247 17.26 -5.55 -6.67
C ILE A 247 18.31 -4.83 -5.83
N HIS A 248 17.95 -3.69 -5.24
CA HIS A 248 18.85 -2.87 -4.44
C HIS A 248 18.26 -2.60 -3.07
N HIS A 249 19.07 -2.77 -2.03
CA HIS A 249 18.69 -2.47 -0.65
C HIS A 249 18.43 -0.96 -0.48
N LEU A 250 17.28 -0.59 0.08
CA LEU A 250 16.86 0.81 0.26
C LEU A 250 16.81 1.21 1.72
N ALA A 251 16.20 0.40 2.58
CA ALA A 251 16.02 0.71 4.00
C ALA A 251 15.93 -0.55 4.86
N GLY A 252 16.22 -0.39 6.15
CA GLY A 252 16.19 -1.44 7.16
C GLY A 252 17.50 -2.19 7.27
N THR A 253 17.97 -2.44 8.50
CA THR A 253 19.21 -3.22 8.74
C THR A 253 18.99 -4.72 8.66
N GLY A 254 17.74 -5.19 8.55
CA GLY A 254 17.36 -6.59 8.73
C GLY A 254 17.08 -6.96 10.19
N GLU A 255 17.56 -6.18 11.14
CA GLU A 255 17.24 -6.36 12.57
C GLU A 255 15.92 -5.67 12.92
N GLU A 256 15.08 -6.36 13.69
CA GLU A 256 13.85 -5.79 14.22
C GLU A 256 14.13 -4.65 15.21
N GLY A 257 13.37 -3.55 15.11
CA GLY A 257 13.46 -2.43 16.02
C GLY A 257 12.95 -1.12 15.46
N TYR A 258 13.04 -0.04 16.27
CA TYR A 258 12.62 1.32 15.91
C TYR A 258 13.75 2.30 16.16
N SER A 259 14.43 2.71 15.09
CA SER A 259 15.54 3.69 15.16
C SER A 259 15.83 4.32 13.80
N GLY A 260 16.72 5.31 13.78
CA GLY A 260 17.32 5.86 12.58
C GLY A 260 16.61 7.06 11.96
N ASP A 261 15.60 7.65 12.62
CA ASP A 261 14.95 8.87 12.16
C ASP A 261 15.93 10.03 12.00
N GLY A 262 15.81 10.77 10.90
CA GLY A 262 16.72 11.86 10.51
C GLY A 262 18.03 11.39 9.89
N GLY A 263 18.25 10.07 9.77
CA GLY A 263 19.45 9.46 9.22
C GLY A 263 19.21 8.65 7.95
N PRO A 264 20.27 7.99 7.43
CA PRO A 264 20.17 7.14 6.26
C PRO A 264 19.23 5.95 6.49
N ALA A 265 18.23 5.76 5.62
CA ALA A 265 17.23 4.70 5.73
C ALA A 265 17.84 3.29 5.78
N ARG A 266 18.98 3.07 5.12
CA ARG A 266 19.71 1.80 5.11
C ARG A 266 20.23 1.39 6.51
N LEU A 267 20.38 2.35 7.42
CA LEU A 267 20.87 2.15 8.79
C LEU A 267 19.74 2.16 9.84
N ALA A 268 18.52 2.40 9.41
CA ALA A 268 17.36 2.38 10.29
C ALA A 268 16.95 0.93 10.63
N LYS A 269 16.40 0.71 11.83
CA LYS A 269 15.71 -0.53 12.16
C LYS A 269 14.23 -0.38 11.87
N LEU A 270 13.65 -1.40 11.26
CA LEU A 270 12.23 -1.56 10.97
C LEU A 270 11.70 -2.80 11.70
N ALA A 271 10.40 -2.88 11.93
CA ALA A 271 9.77 -4.06 12.52
C ALA A 271 8.54 -4.49 11.72
N GLY A 272 8.71 -5.57 10.96
CA GLY A 272 7.66 -6.18 10.17
C GLY A 272 6.93 -5.20 9.23
N PRO A 273 7.61 -4.52 8.29
CA PRO A 273 6.97 -3.55 7.39
C PRO A 273 5.93 -4.25 6.51
N LYS A 274 4.69 -3.69 6.41
CA LYS A 274 3.57 -4.35 5.74
C LYS A 274 2.88 -3.54 4.64
N GLY A 275 2.96 -2.23 4.66
CA GLY A 275 2.37 -1.36 3.65
C GLY A 275 3.42 -0.45 3.02
N LEU A 276 3.30 -0.20 1.72
CA LEU A 276 4.12 0.77 0.97
C LEU A 276 3.24 1.64 0.10
N ALA A 277 3.52 2.95 0.06
CA ALA A 277 2.97 3.86 -0.92
C ALA A 277 4.05 4.78 -1.45
N TYR A 278 4.06 4.98 -2.76
CA TYR A 278 4.94 5.95 -3.42
C TYR A 278 4.15 7.22 -3.74
N GLY A 279 4.68 8.37 -3.38
CA GLY A 279 4.12 9.67 -3.74
C GLY A 279 5.15 10.79 -3.54
N ASP A 280 5.16 11.75 -4.46
CA ASP A 280 6.00 12.97 -4.41
C ASP A 280 7.48 12.72 -4.08
N GLY A 281 8.10 11.73 -4.73
CA GLY A 281 9.51 11.37 -4.51
C GLY A 281 9.82 10.77 -3.13
N ARG A 282 8.77 10.36 -2.40
CA ARG A 282 8.85 9.70 -1.10
C ARG A 282 8.28 8.29 -1.18
N LEU A 283 8.80 7.42 -0.34
CA LEU A 283 8.22 6.12 -0.07
C LEU A 283 7.70 6.11 1.38
N PHE A 284 6.40 5.93 1.55
CA PHE A 284 5.77 5.76 2.85
C PHE A 284 5.73 4.28 3.20
N VAL A 285 6.03 3.97 4.46
CA VAL A 285 6.18 2.60 4.97
C VAL A 285 5.32 2.44 6.22
N ALA A 286 4.36 1.53 6.20
CA ALA A 286 3.73 1.07 7.43
C ALA A 286 4.72 0.16 8.17
N ASP A 287 5.42 0.73 9.14
CA ASP A 287 6.35 0.04 10.05
C ASP A 287 5.53 -0.54 11.21
N THR A 288 4.82 -1.62 10.88
CA THR A 288 3.62 -2.09 11.54
C THR A 288 3.82 -2.44 13.02
N GLU A 289 4.87 -3.20 13.34
CA GLU A 289 5.10 -3.63 14.72
C GLU A 289 5.70 -2.49 15.58
N ASN A 290 6.20 -1.43 14.92
CA ASN A 290 6.59 -0.17 15.57
C ASN A 290 5.43 0.82 15.70
N HIS A 291 4.23 0.50 15.20
CA HIS A 291 3.04 1.35 15.30
C HIS A 291 3.22 2.76 14.72
N VAL A 292 3.95 2.87 13.61
CA VAL A 292 4.24 4.15 12.94
C VAL A 292 4.14 4.03 11.42
N ILE A 293 3.95 5.18 10.77
CA ILE A 293 4.24 5.35 9.34
C ILE A 293 5.54 6.12 9.21
N ARG A 294 6.51 5.53 8.51
CA ARG A 294 7.78 6.16 8.17
C ARG A 294 7.75 6.67 6.74
N SER A 295 8.48 7.73 6.44
CA SER A 295 8.71 8.17 5.06
C SER A 295 10.20 8.20 4.74
N ILE A 296 10.55 7.80 3.53
CA ILE A 296 11.90 7.82 2.98
C ILE A 296 11.91 8.79 1.82
N VAL A 297 12.71 9.84 1.91
CA VAL A 297 12.95 10.78 0.80
C VAL A 297 13.92 10.13 -0.17
N LEU A 298 13.45 9.72 -1.36
CA LEU A 298 14.19 8.82 -2.24
C LEU A 298 15.49 9.42 -2.82
N ASN A 299 15.56 10.74 -3.01
CA ASN A 299 16.75 11.41 -3.54
C ASN A 299 17.86 11.58 -2.49
N THR A 300 17.52 11.64 -1.19
CA THR A 300 18.50 11.79 -0.10
C THR A 300 18.73 10.49 0.67
N GLY A 301 17.79 9.55 0.59
CA GLY A 301 17.82 8.32 1.36
C GLY A 301 17.54 8.51 2.86
N ILE A 302 17.04 9.69 3.28
CA ILE A 302 16.74 9.98 4.69
C ILE A 302 15.38 9.44 5.05
N ILE A 303 15.29 8.75 6.19
CA ILE A 303 14.04 8.24 6.78
C ILE A 303 13.61 9.08 7.97
N THR A 304 12.29 9.29 8.11
CA THR A 304 11.68 9.97 9.26
C THR A 304 10.33 9.36 9.58
N THR A 305 9.89 9.47 10.83
CA THR A 305 8.51 9.17 11.20
C THR A 305 7.59 10.29 10.73
N THR A 306 6.50 9.91 10.06
CA THR A 306 5.47 10.83 9.54
C THR A 306 4.21 10.82 10.39
N LEU A 307 3.84 9.63 10.94
CA LEU A 307 2.66 9.46 11.78
C LEU A 307 2.92 8.34 12.79
N GLY A 308 2.50 8.55 14.03
CA GLY A 308 2.61 7.57 15.10
C GLY A 308 3.65 7.93 16.15
N THR A 309 3.50 7.38 17.36
CA THR A 309 4.37 7.64 18.52
C THR A 309 5.44 6.58 18.75
N GLY A 310 5.46 5.50 17.98
CA GLY A 310 6.28 4.31 18.25
C GLY A 310 5.70 3.41 19.35
N ARG A 311 4.50 3.70 19.82
CA ARG A 311 3.78 2.90 20.82
C ARG A 311 2.36 2.63 20.36
N ARG A 312 1.86 1.44 20.67
CA ARG A 312 0.47 1.10 20.40
C ARG A 312 -0.48 2.08 21.08
N GLY A 313 -1.42 2.64 20.32
CA GLY A 313 -2.40 3.61 20.83
C GLY A 313 -3.55 3.83 19.84
N ASP A 314 -4.43 4.78 20.18
CA ASP A 314 -5.54 5.26 19.34
C ASP A 314 -5.73 6.76 19.57
N GLY A 315 -4.98 7.59 18.83
CA GLY A 315 -4.96 9.05 19.02
C GLY A 315 -3.97 9.53 20.06
N PRO A 316 -4.04 10.78 20.52
CA PRO A 316 -4.98 11.82 20.11
C PRO A 316 -4.70 12.43 18.73
N GLU A 317 -5.66 13.19 18.22
CA GLU A 317 -5.57 14.05 17.03
C GLU A 317 -5.50 15.52 17.49
N PRO A 318 -5.00 16.49 16.69
CA PRO A 318 -4.63 16.39 15.27
C PRO A 318 -3.11 16.24 15.00
N ASP A 319 -2.22 16.21 15.99
CA ASP A 319 -0.77 16.14 15.77
C ASP A 319 -0.37 14.72 15.33
N PRO A 320 0.17 14.51 14.09
CA PRO A 320 0.54 13.20 13.61
C PRO A 320 1.60 12.50 14.47
N LEU A 321 2.54 13.25 15.07
CA LEU A 321 3.62 12.68 15.88
C LEU A 321 3.21 12.39 17.33
N GLN A 322 2.02 12.84 17.75
CA GLN A 322 1.42 12.51 19.04
C GLN A 322 0.28 11.48 18.89
N CYS A 323 -0.16 11.19 17.67
CA CYS A 323 -1.23 10.25 17.42
C CYS A 323 -0.72 8.79 17.51
N GLY A 324 -1.09 8.07 18.54
CA GLY A 324 -0.81 6.63 18.64
C GLY A 324 -1.57 5.85 17.57
N LEU A 325 -0.91 4.84 16.98
CA LEU A 325 -1.49 3.89 16.04
C LEU A 325 -1.52 2.48 16.64
N ALA A 326 -2.38 1.61 16.09
CA ALA A 326 -2.44 0.21 16.48
C ALA A 326 -2.21 -0.70 15.27
N ARG A 327 -0.93 -1.06 15.03
CA ARG A 327 -0.49 -1.95 13.94
C ARG A 327 -1.05 -1.54 12.58
N PRO A 328 -0.67 -0.36 12.04
CA PRO A 328 -1.10 0.06 10.70
C PRO A 328 -0.60 -0.92 9.65
N HIS A 329 -1.46 -1.28 8.68
CA HIS A 329 -1.10 -2.22 7.61
C HIS A 329 -1.11 -1.56 6.23
N GLY A 330 -2.19 -0.88 5.85
CA GLY A 330 -2.33 -0.25 4.55
C GLY A 330 -1.91 1.21 4.59
N VAL A 331 -1.24 1.66 3.54
CA VAL A 331 -0.95 3.07 3.28
C VAL A 331 -1.20 3.36 1.81
N PHE A 332 -1.73 4.54 1.52
CA PHE A 332 -1.94 5.03 0.16
C PHE A 332 -1.73 6.54 0.12
N VAL A 333 -1.12 7.03 -0.95
CA VAL A 333 -0.96 8.47 -1.20
C VAL A 333 -1.67 8.79 -2.50
N ASP A 334 -2.57 9.78 -2.47
CA ASP A 334 -3.26 10.23 -3.68
C ASP A 334 -2.42 11.24 -4.50
N ALA A 335 -3.00 11.68 -5.61
CA ALA A 335 -2.33 12.62 -6.52
C ALA A 335 -2.11 14.01 -5.91
N ASP A 336 -2.86 14.37 -4.87
CA ASP A 336 -2.74 15.63 -4.14
C ASP A 336 -1.75 15.54 -2.97
N GLY A 337 -1.15 14.35 -2.76
CA GLY A 337 -0.18 14.09 -1.69
C GLY A 337 -0.81 13.76 -0.35
N ILE A 338 -2.12 13.56 -0.29
CA ILE A 338 -2.84 13.18 0.94
C ILE A 338 -2.53 11.72 1.26
N LEU A 339 -2.12 11.46 2.50
CA LEU A 339 -1.78 10.13 2.99
C LEU A 339 -2.97 9.50 3.71
N TYR A 340 -3.43 8.36 3.22
CA TYR A 340 -4.44 7.52 3.85
C TYR A 340 -3.78 6.33 4.53
N VAL A 341 -4.23 6.01 5.74
CA VAL A 341 -3.65 4.95 6.58
C VAL A 341 -4.74 4.05 7.13
N ALA A 342 -4.65 2.76 6.85
CA ALA A 342 -5.42 1.74 7.54
C ALA A 342 -4.77 1.44 8.90
N ASP A 343 -5.27 2.07 9.96
CA ASP A 343 -4.89 1.85 11.34
C ASP A 343 -5.65 0.63 11.88
N SER A 344 -5.16 -0.55 11.47
CA SER A 344 -5.92 -1.79 11.36
C SER A 344 -6.50 -2.26 12.69
N GLU A 345 -5.66 -2.38 13.73
CA GLU A 345 -6.13 -2.85 15.04
C GLU A 345 -6.77 -1.75 15.90
N ALA A 346 -6.66 -0.47 15.46
CA ALA A 346 -7.49 0.62 15.97
C ALA A 346 -8.88 0.65 15.29
N ASN A 347 -9.15 -0.21 14.29
CA ASN A 347 -10.40 -0.19 13.51
C ASN A 347 -10.73 1.21 12.98
N ARG A 348 -9.72 1.86 12.35
CA ARG A 348 -9.85 3.20 11.77
C ARG A 348 -9.16 3.29 10.42
N ILE A 349 -9.68 4.16 9.59
CA ILE A 349 -8.95 4.72 8.45
C ILE A 349 -8.64 6.17 8.81
N ARG A 350 -7.36 6.53 8.78
CA ARG A 350 -6.90 7.89 9.07
C ARG A 350 -6.45 8.60 7.80
N VAL A 351 -6.51 9.93 7.84
CA VAL A 351 -5.99 10.79 6.77
C VAL A 351 -5.00 11.79 7.38
N VAL A 352 -3.89 12.02 6.68
CA VAL A 352 -2.90 13.06 6.98
C VAL A 352 -2.84 14.03 5.81
N ASN A 353 -3.12 15.30 6.11
CA ASN A 353 -3.15 16.42 5.16
C ASN A 353 -1.88 17.27 5.28
#